data_bd673ce6a3acc9f061a49245e3c02ca9
#
_entry.id   bd673ce6a3acc9f061a49245e3c02ca9
#
_cell.length_a   1.000
_cell.length_b   1.000
_cell.length_c   1.000
_cell.angle_alpha   90.00
_cell.angle_beta   90.00
_cell.angle_gamma   90.00
#
_symmetry.space_group_name_H-M   'P 1'
#
loop_
_entity.id
_entity.type
_entity.pdbx_description
1 polymer ?
#
loop_
_entity_poly.entity_id
_entity_poly.type
_entity_poly.pdbx_seq_one_letter_code
_entity_poly.pdbx_strand_id
1 'polypeptide(L)'
;MKQVIQLPEPLTVDELMAQIHSNSMIDYEFHQLRNDFQTFFIDICTGKKNLPFTLDPFFKHIFDVDAYPERLASFLSAILNQPVTVEQILPNQHGQLVEGGTFIIMDIIVRLADGSIVNVEIQRNPYQFQGERLSCYSADLVMRQYQQIHSKTNSGYKDMKPVYSIVLYETSSANFKSIPDQYIHRGGWRFDTGLQLNMLQQFICIPLDIFKKITDNKSTITNELEAWLTFLSSTNPQRIQAVIQQYPEFMNIYQSAFTLRRDIKEVFSMFSDALRILDRNEEARYYSELETRIPVLEALVKEKEALVKEKEALVKEQTTLNKKQEVQLKEQKEQLEEQKDLLEEKDKEIAQLKAMLEKQ
;
A
#
# COMPACT_ATOMS: atom_id res chain seq x y z
N MET A 1 -34.60 -27.04 20.71
CA MET A 1 -34.92 -25.61 20.66
C MET A 1 -33.65 -24.89 20.24
N LYS A 2 -33.62 -24.26 19.03
CA LYS A 2 -32.48 -23.42 18.66
C LYS A 2 -32.57 -22.17 19.55
N GLN A 3 -31.62 -21.98 20.46
CA GLN A 3 -31.48 -20.73 21.17
C GLN A 3 -31.30 -19.63 20.12
N VAL A 4 -32.26 -18.71 20.08
CA VAL A 4 -32.10 -17.47 19.31
C VAL A 4 -31.03 -16.67 20.02
N ILE A 5 -29.87 -16.59 19.38
CA ILE A 5 -28.73 -15.87 19.88
C ILE A 5 -29.07 -14.38 19.73
N GLN A 6 -29.35 -13.74 20.83
CA GLN A 6 -29.61 -12.30 20.87
C GLN A 6 -28.26 -11.57 21.10
N LEU A 7 -27.66 -11.06 20.04
CA LEU A 7 -26.54 -10.14 20.16
C LEU A 7 -27.07 -8.81 20.74
N PRO A 8 -26.31 -8.08 21.57
CA PRO A 8 -26.72 -6.79 22.09
C PRO A 8 -27.10 -5.84 20.94
N GLU A 9 -28.17 -5.05 21.13
CA GLU A 9 -28.53 -4.06 20.13
C GLU A 9 -27.46 -2.97 20.02
N PRO A 10 -27.11 -2.54 18.79
CA PRO A 10 -26.18 -1.43 18.60
C PRO A 10 -26.78 -0.12 19.15
N LEU A 11 -25.92 0.86 19.43
CA LEU A 11 -26.36 2.20 19.83
C LEU A 11 -27.14 2.88 18.70
N THR A 12 -28.16 3.63 19.06
CA THR A 12 -28.76 4.60 18.15
C THR A 12 -27.84 5.80 17.97
N VAL A 13 -28.02 6.59 16.92
CA VAL A 13 -27.24 7.81 16.70
C VAL A 13 -27.41 8.79 17.85
N ASP A 14 -28.60 8.93 18.37
CA ASP A 14 -28.91 9.86 19.49
C ASP A 14 -28.18 9.42 20.77
N GLU A 15 -28.21 8.13 21.10
CA GLU A 15 -27.48 7.59 22.26
C GLU A 15 -25.95 7.76 22.10
N LEU A 16 -25.43 7.54 20.91
CA LEU A 16 -24.04 7.76 20.61
C LEU A 16 -23.64 9.23 20.80
N MET A 17 -24.40 10.15 20.20
CA MET A 17 -24.11 11.58 20.30
C MET A 17 -24.24 12.08 21.75
N ALA A 18 -25.21 11.57 22.52
CA ALA A 18 -25.31 11.88 23.92
C ALA A 18 -24.09 11.43 24.73
N GLN A 19 -23.52 10.25 24.41
CA GLN A 19 -22.28 9.79 25.04
C GLN A 19 -21.05 10.62 24.62
N ILE A 20 -20.93 11.00 23.34
CA ILE A 20 -19.87 11.89 22.87
C ILE A 20 -19.93 13.22 23.60
N HIS A 21 -21.09 13.89 23.62
CA HIS A 21 -21.27 15.18 24.29
C HIS A 21 -21.08 15.13 25.83
N SER A 22 -21.27 13.97 26.44
CA SER A 22 -21.02 13.80 27.88
C SER A 22 -19.54 13.83 28.26
N ASN A 23 -18.62 13.66 27.27
CA ASN A 23 -17.18 13.69 27.46
C ASN A 23 -16.57 14.83 26.63
N SER A 24 -16.23 15.93 27.28
CA SER A 24 -15.75 17.15 26.62
C SER A 24 -14.50 16.95 25.75
N MET A 25 -13.63 16.01 26.10
CA MET A 25 -12.43 15.71 25.31
C MET A 25 -12.79 14.96 24.02
N ILE A 26 -13.61 13.92 24.13
CA ILE A 26 -14.08 13.16 22.96
C ILE A 26 -14.92 14.06 22.05
N ASP A 27 -15.80 14.88 22.61
CA ASP A 27 -16.64 15.81 21.87
C ASP A 27 -15.78 16.80 21.06
N TYR A 28 -14.79 17.40 21.70
CA TYR A 28 -13.86 18.30 21.01
C TYR A 28 -13.09 17.58 19.88
N GLU A 29 -12.47 16.45 20.17
CA GLU A 29 -11.66 15.72 19.17
C GLU A 29 -12.54 15.17 18.04
N PHE A 30 -13.74 14.67 18.34
CA PHE A 30 -14.69 14.20 17.33
C PHE A 30 -15.06 15.30 16.32
N HIS A 31 -15.31 16.53 16.80
CA HIS A 31 -15.63 17.64 15.92
C HIS A 31 -14.42 18.17 15.11
N GLN A 32 -13.18 17.84 15.51
CA GLN A 32 -11.99 18.11 14.71
C GLN A 32 -11.77 17.10 13.58
N LEU A 33 -12.42 15.93 13.64
CA LEU A 33 -12.33 14.95 12.56
C LEU A 33 -12.95 15.47 11.27
N ARG A 34 -12.40 15.07 10.13
CA ARG A 34 -13.03 15.28 8.83
C ARG A 34 -14.41 14.59 8.78
N ASN A 35 -15.35 15.16 8.04
CA ASN A 35 -16.72 14.65 7.96
C ASN A 35 -16.83 13.18 7.56
N ASP A 36 -15.93 12.69 6.69
CA ASP A 36 -15.89 11.29 6.28
C ASP A 36 -15.50 10.37 7.44
N PHE A 37 -14.56 10.79 8.29
CA PHE A 37 -14.17 10.05 9.50
C PHE A 37 -15.24 10.12 10.60
N GLN A 38 -15.91 11.26 10.79
CA GLN A 38 -17.07 11.36 11.69
C GLN A 38 -18.17 10.37 11.26
N THR A 39 -18.53 10.37 9.98
CA THR A 39 -19.53 9.45 9.44
C THR A 39 -19.11 8.00 9.61
N PHE A 40 -17.84 7.70 9.34
CA PHE A 40 -17.32 6.34 9.51
C PHE A 40 -17.36 5.90 10.97
N PHE A 41 -16.99 6.77 11.92
CA PHE A 41 -17.08 6.50 13.36
C PHE A 41 -18.51 6.22 13.80
N ILE A 42 -19.46 7.06 13.37
CA ILE A 42 -20.88 6.84 13.63
C ILE A 42 -21.35 5.48 13.10
N ASP A 43 -20.99 5.16 11.87
CA ASP A 43 -21.39 3.90 11.22
C ASP A 43 -20.87 2.66 11.97
N ILE A 44 -19.63 2.69 12.47
CA ILE A 44 -19.08 1.57 13.26
C ILE A 44 -19.72 1.46 14.64
N CYS A 45 -19.98 2.57 15.34
CA CYS A 45 -20.59 2.55 16.68
C CYS A 45 -22.08 2.17 16.63
N THR A 46 -22.80 2.57 15.59
CA THR A 46 -24.21 2.22 15.37
C THR A 46 -24.42 0.86 14.68
N GLY A 47 -23.35 0.14 14.36
CA GLY A 47 -23.43 -1.19 13.74
C GLY A 47 -23.78 -1.21 12.26
N LYS A 48 -23.89 -0.06 11.58
CA LYS A 48 -24.03 0.00 10.12
C LYS A 48 -22.81 -0.55 9.40
N LYS A 49 -21.64 -0.38 10.02
CA LYS A 49 -20.38 -1.01 9.59
C LYS A 49 -19.81 -1.86 10.71
N ASN A 50 -18.99 -2.85 10.35
CA ASN A 50 -18.27 -3.62 11.33
C ASN A 50 -17.18 -2.76 12.00
N LEU A 51 -16.73 -3.18 13.19
CA LEU A 51 -15.50 -2.64 13.77
C LEU A 51 -14.35 -2.91 12.77
N PRO A 52 -13.46 -1.94 12.58
CA PRO A 52 -12.40 -2.07 11.57
C PRO A 52 -11.23 -2.91 12.11
N PHE A 53 -11.45 -4.24 12.24
CA PHE A 53 -10.44 -5.17 12.73
C PHE A 53 -9.18 -5.26 11.86
N THR A 54 -9.22 -4.65 10.68
CA THR A 54 -8.05 -4.47 9.81
C THR A 54 -7.22 -3.22 10.15
N LEU A 55 -7.61 -2.45 11.16
CA LEU A 55 -6.79 -1.40 11.76
C LEU A 55 -5.99 -1.94 12.93
N ASP A 56 -4.70 -1.61 12.98
CA ASP A 56 -3.75 -2.13 13.96
C ASP A 56 -4.24 -2.09 15.42
N PRO A 57 -4.79 -0.99 15.98
CA PRO A 57 -5.28 -0.98 17.36
C PRO A 57 -6.44 -1.96 17.61
N PHE A 58 -7.37 -2.10 16.65
CA PHE A 58 -8.50 -3.03 16.76
C PHE A 58 -8.05 -4.49 16.60
N PHE A 59 -7.09 -4.74 15.71
CA PHE A 59 -6.52 -6.06 15.53
C PHE A 59 -5.80 -6.53 16.80
N LYS A 60 -4.96 -5.69 17.36
CA LYS A 60 -4.24 -5.98 18.62
C LYS A 60 -5.18 -6.19 19.80
N HIS A 61 -6.27 -5.42 19.88
CA HIS A 61 -7.27 -5.59 20.93
C HIS A 61 -7.98 -6.96 20.87
N ILE A 62 -8.34 -7.43 19.65
CA ILE A 62 -9.00 -8.75 19.50
C ILE A 62 -8.05 -9.90 19.81
N PHE A 63 -6.78 -9.75 19.44
CA PHE A 63 -5.73 -10.75 19.66
C PHE A 63 -4.82 -10.42 20.84
N ASP A 64 -5.35 -9.67 21.83
CA ASP A 64 -4.64 -9.44 23.08
C ASP A 64 -4.42 -10.76 23.81
N VAL A 65 -3.15 -11.21 23.84
CA VAL A 65 -2.77 -12.50 24.40
C VAL A 65 -2.85 -12.51 25.92
N ASP A 66 -2.73 -11.36 26.56
CA ASP A 66 -2.86 -11.24 28.02
C ASP A 66 -4.32 -11.37 28.46
N ALA A 67 -5.26 -10.82 27.66
CA ALA A 67 -6.69 -10.91 27.93
C ALA A 67 -7.32 -12.19 27.35
N TYR A 68 -6.87 -12.64 26.16
CA TYR A 68 -7.51 -13.73 25.39
C TYR A 68 -6.48 -14.62 24.70
N PRO A 69 -5.63 -15.35 25.44
CA PRO A 69 -4.51 -16.13 24.86
C PRO A 69 -4.98 -17.20 23.87
N GLU A 70 -6.19 -17.72 24.04
CA GLU A 70 -6.76 -18.74 23.18
C GLU A 70 -7.12 -18.25 21.77
N ARG A 71 -7.45 -16.96 21.60
CA ARG A 71 -7.91 -16.42 20.32
C ARG A 71 -6.81 -16.45 19.27
N LEU A 72 -5.63 -15.93 19.62
CA LEU A 72 -4.50 -15.93 18.71
C LEU A 72 -4.02 -17.36 18.41
N ALA A 73 -4.01 -18.25 19.41
CA ALA A 73 -3.64 -19.65 19.21
C ALA A 73 -4.61 -20.37 18.25
N SER A 74 -5.94 -20.17 18.40
CA SER A 74 -6.96 -20.73 17.49
C SER A 74 -6.78 -20.18 16.06
N PHE A 75 -6.64 -18.86 15.91
CA PHE A 75 -6.41 -18.22 14.62
C PHE A 75 -5.16 -18.76 13.91
N LEU A 76 -4.04 -18.84 14.63
CA LEU A 76 -2.79 -19.37 14.09
C LEU A 76 -2.91 -20.87 13.76
N SER A 77 -3.60 -21.64 14.60
CA SER A 77 -3.84 -23.07 14.33
C SER A 77 -4.63 -23.25 13.03
N ALA A 78 -5.66 -22.43 12.82
CA ALA A 78 -6.46 -22.47 11.61
C ALA A 78 -5.64 -22.07 10.36
N ILE A 79 -4.77 -21.05 10.45
CA ILE A 79 -3.90 -20.65 9.34
C ILE A 79 -2.84 -21.69 9.05
N LEU A 80 -2.16 -22.22 10.08
CA LEU A 80 -1.06 -23.17 9.92
C LEU A 80 -1.54 -24.61 9.66
N ASN A 81 -2.85 -24.83 9.80
CA ASN A 81 -3.50 -26.14 9.66
C ASN A 81 -2.88 -27.21 10.59
N GLN A 82 -2.51 -26.79 11.79
CA GLN A 82 -1.98 -27.64 12.86
C GLN A 82 -2.23 -26.98 14.22
N PRO A 83 -2.46 -27.73 15.29
CA PRO A 83 -2.60 -27.19 16.64
C PRO A 83 -1.32 -26.45 17.04
N VAL A 84 -1.45 -25.20 17.47
CA VAL A 84 -0.34 -24.41 18.01
C VAL A 84 -0.71 -23.83 19.37
N THR A 85 0.30 -23.65 20.20
CA THR A 85 0.17 -22.95 21.48
C THR A 85 1.13 -21.75 21.46
N VAL A 86 0.61 -20.57 21.77
CA VAL A 86 1.41 -19.36 21.93
C VAL A 86 2.10 -19.43 23.29
N GLU A 87 3.42 -19.41 23.29
CA GLU A 87 4.23 -19.42 24.52
C GLU A 87 4.52 -18.02 25.01
N GLN A 88 4.85 -17.08 24.09
CA GLN A 88 5.32 -15.75 24.44
C GLN A 88 5.04 -14.77 23.31
N ILE A 89 4.64 -13.54 23.70
CA ILE A 89 4.71 -12.36 22.81
C ILE A 89 6.16 -11.86 22.78
N LEU A 90 6.64 -11.58 21.58
CA LEU A 90 7.96 -11.02 21.39
C LEU A 90 7.85 -9.51 21.12
N PRO A 91 8.90 -8.71 21.42
CA PRO A 91 8.93 -7.30 21.10
C PRO A 91 8.72 -7.08 19.59
N ASN A 92 7.82 -6.18 19.24
CA ASN A 92 7.49 -5.83 17.86
C ASN A 92 8.49 -4.86 17.20
N GLN A 93 9.42 -4.29 17.99
CA GLN A 93 10.47 -3.41 17.50
C GLN A 93 11.84 -4.07 17.64
N HIS A 94 12.68 -3.92 16.62
CA HIS A 94 14.11 -4.22 16.70
C HIS A 94 14.92 -2.94 16.55
N GLY A 95 16.10 -2.90 17.16
CA GLY A 95 17.04 -1.78 17.00
C GLY A 95 17.36 -1.54 15.52
N GLN A 96 17.82 -0.33 15.21
CA GLN A 96 18.31 -0.02 13.86
C GLN A 96 19.38 -1.02 13.45
N LEU A 97 19.12 -1.76 12.36
CA LEU A 97 20.09 -2.70 11.79
C LEU A 97 21.24 -1.97 11.07
N VAL A 98 20.99 -0.72 10.65
CA VAL A 98 21.94 0.15 9.96
C VAL A 98 21.80 1.54 10.54
N GLU A 99 22.92 2.23 10.80
CA GLU A 99 22.92 3.62 11.26
C GLU A 99 22.20 4.51 10.22
N GLY A 100 21.14 5.22 10.66
CA GLY A 100 20.26 5.98 9.75
C GLY A 100 19.15 5.18 9.05
N GLY A 101 19.05 3.85 9.28
CA GLY A 101 18.00 3.01 8.71
C GLY A 101 16.63 3.16 9.40
N THR A 102 15.56 2.77 8.70
CA THR A 102 14.21 2.73 9.24
C THR A 102 14.06 1.56 10.24
N PHE A 103 13.37 1.80 11.36
CA PHE A 103 13.02 0.72 12.28
C PHE A 103 12.10 -0.30 11.62
N ILE A 104 12.37 -1.60 11.83
CA ILE A 104 11.44 -2.68 11.51
C ILE A 104 10.42 -2.76 12.64
N ILE A 105 9.19 -2.39 12.37
CA ILE A 105 8.07 -2.48 13.31
C ILE A 105 7.08 -3.49 12.75
N MET A 106 6.77 -4.52 13.54
CA MET A 106 5.86 -5.59 13.19
C MET A 106 4.60 -5.52 14.08
N ASP A 107 3.46 -6.05 13.60
CA ASP A 107 2.19 -5.92 14.33
C ASP A 107 2.12 -6.86 15.53
N ILE A 108 2.15 -8.16 15.30
CA ILE A 108 2.13 -9.19 16.37
C ILE A 108 3.21 -10.22 16.09
N ILE A 109 4.13 -10.40 17.03
CA ILE A 109 5.15 -11.45 16.96
C ILE A 109 5.01 -12.36 18.15
N VAL A 110 4.91 -13.65 17.89
CA VAL A 110 4.80 -14.66 18.95
C VAL A 110 5.78 -15.80 18.73
N ARG A 111 6.19 -16.40 19.86
CA ARG A 111 6.85 -17.70 19.88
C ARG A 111 5.83 -18.79 20.19
N LEU A 112 5.87 -19.86 19.44
CA LEU A 112 5.08 -21.05 19.68
C LEU A 112 5.81 -22.02 20.62
N ALA A 113 5.07 -22.94 21.21
CA ALA A 113 5.61 -23.95 22.13
C ALA A 113 6.67 -24.87 21.50
N ASP A 114 6.67 -25.05 20.19
CA ASP A 114 7.70 -25.80 19.46
C ASP A 114 8.96 -24.96 19.18
N GLY A 115 8.98 -23.70 19.58
CA GLY A 115 10.04 -22.74 19.37
C GLY A 115 9.96 -21.96 18.04
N SER A 116 9.00 -22.26 17.19
CA SER A 116 8.75 -21.49 15.95
C SER A 116 8.37 -20.05 16.26
N ILE A 117 8.72 -19.12 15.38
CA ILE A 117 8.32 -17.71 15.49
C ILE A 117 7.28 -17.41 14.42
N VAL A 118 6.21 -16.73 14.81
CA VAL A 118 5.16 -16.28 13.91
C VAL A 118 5.04 -14.77 14.01
N ASN A 119 5.09 -14.09 12.86
CA ASN A 119 4.72 -12.69 12.70
C ASN A 119 3.40 -12.62 11.96
N VAL A 120 2.44 -11.87 12.48
CA VAL A 120 1.17 -11.57 11.82
C VAL A 120 1.12 -10.07 11.54
N GLU A 121 0.96 -9.74 10.27
CA GLU A 121 0.85 -8.37 9.76
C GLU A 121 -0.53 -8.15 9.16
N ILE A 122 -1.07 -6.94 9.34
CA ILE A 122 -2.29 -6.53 8.68
C ILE A 122 -2.03 -5.31 7.80
N GLN A 123 -2.39 -5.41 6.52
CA GLN A 123 -2.06 -4.39 5.51
C GLN A 123 -3.30 -3.89 4.80
N ARG A 124 -3.60 -2.61 4.94
CA ARG A 124 -4.72 -1.96 4.26
C ARG A 124 -4.36 -1.55 2.84
N ASN A 125 -3.15 -1.04 2.66
CA ASN A 125 -2.68 -0.55 1.37
C ASN A 125 -1.89 -1.64 0.63
N PRO A 126 -2.31 -2.07 -0.57
CA PRO A 126 -1.67 -3.17 -1.31
C PRO A 126 -0.24 -2.86 -1.77
N TYR A 127 0.15 -1.58 -1.79
CA TYR A 127 1.46 -1.15 -2.28
C TYR A 127 2.51 -0.97 -1.17
N GLN A 128 2.10 -0.99 0.11
CA GLN A 128 3.01 -0.74 1.24
C GLN A 128 3.75 -1.98 1.73
N PHE A 129 3.23 -3.18 1.48
CA PHE A 129 3.86 -4.42 1.92
C PHE A 129 4.17 -5.32 0.72
N GLN A 130 5.25 -5.00 0.04
CA GLN A 130 5.76 -5.75 -1.10
C GLN A 130 6.64 -6.91 -0.62
N GLY A 131 7.01 -7.80 -1.54
CA GLY A 131 7.83 -8.98 -1.23
C GLY A 131 9.16 -8.63 -0.57
N GLU A 132 9.76 -7.49 -0.91
CA GLU A 132 11.01 -7.00 -0.34
C GLU A 132 10.88 -6.73 1.16
N ARG A 133 9.81 -6.04 1.58
CA ARG A 133 9.56 -5.77 3.00
C ARG A 133 9.28 -7.06 3.77
N LEU A 134 8.48 -7.96 3.19
CA LEU A 134 8.21 -9.27 3.76
C LEU A 134 9.49 -10.09 3.95
N SER A 135 10.41 -10.03 2.98
CA SER A 135 11.72 -10.70 3.04
C SER A 135 12.59 -10.12 4.18
N CYS A 136 12.65 -8.79 4.32
CA CYS A 136 13.38 -8.14 5.41
C CYS A 136 12.83 -8.52 6.79
N TYR A 137 11.50 -8.52 6.95
CA TYR A 137 10.86 -8.91 8.21
C TYR A 137 11.16 -10.36 8.58
N SER A 138 11.04 -11.26 7.61
CA SER A 138 11.36 -12.67 7.81
C SER A 138 12.84 -12.89 8.15
N ALA A 139 13.76 -12.17 7.51
CA ALA A 139 15.19 -12.25 7.80
C ALA A 139 15.52 -11.74 9.21
N ASP A 140 14.91 -10.63 9.64
CA ASP A 140 15.07 -10.12 11.01
C ASP A 140 14.64 -11.15 12.06
N LEU A 141 13.51 -11.81 11.87
CA LEU A 141 13.02 -12.84 12.78
C LEU A 141 13.96 -14.06 12.85
N VAL A 142 14.54 -14.48 11.72
CA VAL A 142 15.56 -15.53 11.69
C VAL A 142 16.77 -15.11 12.51
N MET A 143 17.24 -13.87 12.34
CA MET A 143 18.40 -13.35 13.07
C MET A 143 18.12 -13.19 14.58
N ARG A 144 16.93 -12.75 14.97
CA ARG A 144 16.51 -12.70 16.39
C ARG A 144 16.53 -14.08 17.02
N GLN A 145 16.02 -15.09 16.31
CA GLN A 145 16.06 -16.47 16.80
C GLN A 145 17.50 -16.96 16.97
N TYR A 146 18.35 -16.74 15.97
CA TYR A 146 19.76 -17.11 16.03
C TYR A 146 20.48 -16.47 17.22
N GLN A 147 20.31 -15.16 17.44
CA GLN A 147 20.92 -14.45 18.56
C GLN A 147 20.48 -15.02 19.91
N GLN A 148 19.21 -15.33 20.09
CA GLN A 148 18.68 -15.92 21.33
C GLN A 148 19.25 -17.32 21.61
N ILE A 149 19.36 -18.16 20.60
CA ILE A 149 19.92 -19.51 20.72
C ILE A 149 21.41 -19.41 21.06
N HIS A 150 22.15 -18.59 20.36
CA HIS A 150 23.59 -18.45 20.53
C HIS A 150 23.98 -17.82 21.87
N SER A 151 23.16 -16.94 22.42
CA SER A 151 23.41 -16.33 23.76
C SER A 151 23.13 -17.28 24.93
N LYS A 152 22.30 -18.30 24.76
CA LYS A 152 21.85 -19.18 25.84
C LYS A 152 22.59 -20.54 25.91
N THR A 153 23.03 -21.02 24.77
CA THR A 153 23.63 -22.35 24.63
C THR A 153 24.72 -22.32 23.55
N ASN A 154 25.73 -23.22 23.69
CA ASN A 154 26.68 -23.47 22.59
C ASN A 154 26.03 -24.20 21.40
N SER A 155 24.69 -24.15 21.28
CA SER A 155 23.90 -24.80 20.23
C SER A 155 23.99 -24.00 18.94
N GLY A 156 23.93 -24.71 17.82
CA GLY A 156 24.14 -24.16 16.50
C GLY A 156 22.84 -24.02 15.68
N TYR A 157 22.98 -23.82 14.39
CA TYR A 157 21.88 -23.67 13.41
C TYR A 157 20.84 -24.80 13.45
N LYS A 158 21.19 -25.99 13.96
CA LYS A 158 20.29 -27.17 14.03
C LYS A 158 19.10 -26.98 14.97
N ASP A 159 19.22 -26.05 15.93
CA ASP A 159 18.18 -25.80 16.94
C ASP A 159 17.19 -24.72 16.49
N MET A 160 17.47 -24.07 15.36
CA MET A 160 16.57 -23.07 14.79
C MET A 160 15.28 -23.71 14.28
N LYS A 161 14.18 -23.03 14.52
CA LYS A 161 12.82 -23.46 14.17
C LYS A 161 12.27 -22.59 13.04
N PRO A 162 11.21 -23.03 12.36
CA PRO A 162 10.57 -22.26 11.32
C PRO A 162 10.16 -20.85 11.78
N VAL A 163 10.20 -19.92 10.83
CA VAL A 163 9.71 -18.55 10.98
C VAL A 163 8.59 -18.36 9.98
N TYR A 164 7.40 -18.10 10.48
CA TYR A 164 6.21 -17.86 9.67
C TYR A 164 5.93 -16.36 9.59
N SER A 165 5.82 -15.84 8.38
CA SER A 165 5.38 -14.46 8.11
C SER A 165 4.00 -14.51 7.47
N ILE A 166 2.98 -14.14 8.23
CA ILE A 166 1.57 -14.14 7.84
C ILE A 166 1.15 -12.72 7.57
N VAL A 167 0.60 -12.45 6.38
CA VAL A 167 0.12 -11.11 6.01
C VAL A 167 -1.32 -11.19 5.57
N LEU A 168 -2.18 -10.42 6.24
CA LEU A 168 -3.58 -10.20 5.87
C LEU A 168 -3.67 -8.89 5.07
N TYR A 169 -4.18 -8.96 3.85
CA TYR A 169 -4.37 -7.78 3.00
C TYR A 169 -5.85 -7.40 2.98
N GLU A 170 -6.20 -6.22 3.48
CA GLU A 170 -7.56 -5.68 3.37
C GLU A 170 -7.92 -5.43 1.90
N THR A 171 -6.98 -4.86 1.16
CA THR A 171 -7.07 -4.65 -0.29
C THR A 171 -5.87 -5.29 -0.98
N SER A 172 -6.12 -6.15 -1.95
CA SER A 172 -5.08 -6.88 -2.67
C SER A 172 -4.47 -6.10 -3.82
N SER A 173 -3.18 -6.35 -4.07
CA SER A 173 -2.46 -5.84 -5.25
C SER A 173 -2.93 -6.54 -6.54
N ALA A 174 -2.47 -6.03 -7.69
CA ALA A 174 -2.75 -6.63 -9.00
C ALA A 174 -2.27 -8.09 -9.09
N ASN A 175 -1.16 -8.43 -8.41
CA ASN A 175 -0.61 -9.79 -8.40
C ASN A 175 -1.59 -10.79 -7.78
N PHE A 176 -2.21 -10.47 -6.65
CA PHE A 176 -3.24 -11.33 -6.05
C PHE A 176 -4.51 -11.38 -6.90
N LYS A 177 -4.92 -10.24 -7.49
CA LYS A 177 -6.10 -10.16 -8.34
C LYS A 177 -5.98 -10.97 -9.64
N SER A 178 -4.75 -11.33 -10.05
CA SER A 178 -4.53 -12.24 -11.18
C SER A 178 -4.87 -13.70 -10.86
N ILE A 179 -5.08 -14.03 -9.56
CA ILE A 179 -5.46 -15.36 -9.08
C ILE A 179 -6.75 -15.23 -8.24
N PRO A 180 -7.88 -14.88 -8.85
CA PRO A 180 -9.10 -14.45 -8.15
C PRO A 180 -9.82 -15.58 -7.39
N ASP A 181 -9.49 -16.83 -7.67
CA ASP A 181 -10.13 -18.01 -7.08
C ASP A 181 -9.40 -18.56 -5.85
N GLN A 182 -8.32 -17.91 -5.42
CA GLN A 182 -7.51 -18.29 -4.27
C GLN A 182 -7.39 -17.14 -3.30
N TYR A 183 -7.70 -17.38 -2.03
CA TYR A 183 -7.57 -16.39 -0.96
C TYR A 183 -6.52 -16.74 0.09
N ILE A 184 -5.75 -17.80 -0.12
CA ILE A 184 -4.60 -18.16 0.71
C ILE A 184 -3.45 -18.59 -0.18
N HIS A 185 -2.34 -17.89 -0.04
CA HIS A 185 -1.12 -18.16 -0.80
C HIS A 185 -0.02 -18.54 0.16
N ARG A 186 0.48 -19.77 0.04
CA ARG A 186 1.57 -20.30 0.84
C ARG A 186 2.83 -20.34 0.00
N GLY A 187 3.90 -19.78 0.51
CA GLY A 187 5.18 -19.72 -0.17
C GLY A 187 6.35 -20.01 0.77
N GLY A 188 7.43 -20.40 0.15
CA GLY A 188 8.72 -20.67 0.79
C GLY A 188 9.78 -20.81 -0.27
N TRP A 189 10.98 -21.17 0.14
CA TRP A 189 12.07 -21.41 -0.79
C TRP A 189 11.80 -22.66 -1.64
N ARG A 190 11.99 -22.54 -2.93
CA ARG A 190 11.87 -23.63 -3.88
C ARG A 190 13.07 -23.60 -4.83
N PHE A 191 13.70 -24.74 -5.02
CA PHE A 191 14.79 -24.92 -5.98
C PHE A 191 14.21 -25.44 -7.31
N ASP A 192 14.76 -24.97 -8.41
CA ASP A 192 14.34 -25.32 -9.79
C ASP A 192 14.52 -26.82 -10.10
N THR A 193 15.51 -27.44 -9.46
CA THR A 193 15.77 -28.88 -9.57
C THR A 193 14.81 -29.77 -8.74
N GLY A 194 13.93 -29.16 -7.93
CA GLY A 194 13.07 -29.89 -6.99
C GLY A 194 13.78 -30.32 -5.70
N LEU A 195 15.05 -29.90 -5.50
CA LEU A 195 15.76 -30.13 -4.25
C LEU A 195 14.96 -29.57 -3.08
N GLN A 196 14.80 -30.34 -2.01
CA GLN A 196 14.15 -29.92 -0.77
C GLN A 196 15.20 -29.72 0.31
N LEU A 197 15.28 -28.49 0.80
CA LEU A 197 16.02 -28.13 2.01
C LEU A 197 15.06 -27.53 3.02
N ASN A 198 15.27 -27.82 4.30
CA ASN A 198 14.46 -27.26 5.39
C ASN A 198 14.81 -25.79 5.62
N MET A 199 14.40 -24.93 4.70
CA MET A 199 14.54 -23.48 4.87
C MET A 199 13.56 -23.01 5.94
N LEU A 200 14.02 -22.09 6.81
CA LEU A 200 13.25 -21.67 7.99
C LEU A 200 12.08 -20.74 7.64
N GLN A 201 12.19 -19.97 6.57
CA GLN A 201 11.25 -18.92 6.22
C GLN A 201 10.03 -19.48 5.47
N GLN A 202 8.85 -19.25 6.03
CA GLN A 202 7.55 -19.62 5.47
C GLN A 202 6.67 -18.37 5.36
N PHE A 203 6.01 -18.19 4.23
CA PHE A 203 5.19 -17.04 3.92
C PHE A 203 3.75 -17.45 3.69
N ILE A 204 2.80 -16.71 4.27
CA ILE A 204 1.38 -16.94 4.10
C ILE A 204 0.72 -15.58 3.85
N CYS A 205 0.17 -15.39 2.66
CA CYS A 205 -0.52 -14.18 2.26
C CYS A 205 -2.01 -14.46 2.10
N ILE A 206 -2.86 -13.62 2.72
CA ILE A 206 -4.31 -13.81 2.74
C ILE A 206 -4.99 -12.50 2.30
N PRO A 207 -5.39 -12.36 1.02
CA PRO A 207 -6.17 -11.24 0.52
C PRO A 207 -7.64 -11.33 0.94
N LEU A 208 -8.05 -10.50 1.92
CA LEU A 208 -9.39 -10.51 2.51
C LEU A 208 -10.48 -10.04 1.53
N ASP A 209 -10.16 -9.14 0.60
CA ASP A 209 -11.09 -8.70 -0.44
C ASP A 209 -11.41 -9.82 -1.45
N ILE A 210 -10.43 -10.69 -1.76
CA ILE A 210 -10.65 -11.87 -2.60
C ILE A 210 -11.42 -12.92 -1.79
N PHE A 211 -11.05 -13.16 -0.52
CA PHE A 211 -11.80 -14.03 0.38
C PHE A 211 -13.28 -13.67 0.40
N LYS A 212 -13.61 -12.39 0.62
CA LYS A 212 -15.00 -11.90 0.63
C LYS A 212 -15.72 -12.20 -0.68
N LYS A 213 -15.11 -11.90 -1.84
CA LYS A 213 -15.70 -12.18 -3.15
C LYS A 213 -16.02 -13.65 -3.36
N ILE A 214 -15.16 -14.56 -2.86
CA ILE A 214 -15.36 -16.02 -3.00
C ILE A 214 -16.44 -16.51 -2.06
N THR A 215 -16.62 -15.89 -0.89
CA THR A 215 -17.40 -16.47 0.21
C THR A 215 -18.70 -15.74 0.54
N ASP A 216 -18.85 -14.45 0.21
CA ASP A 216 -19.99 -13.62 0.64
C ASP A 216 -21.37 -14.17 0.21
N ASN A 217 -21.42 -14.90 -0.89
CA ASN A 217 -22.66 -15.54 -1.39
C ASN A 217 -22.87 -16.97 -0.85
N LYS A 218 -21.95 -17.50 -0.04
CA LYS A 218 -22.07 -18.85 0.55
C LYS A 218 -22.76 -18.77 1.90
N SER A 219 -23.70 -19.69 2.14
CA SER A 219 -24.41 -19.78 3.42
C SER A 219 -23.71 -20.69 4.45
N THR A 220 -22.65 -21.39 4.04
CA THR A 220 -21.93 -22.35 4.88
C THR A 220 -20.50 -21.88 5.12
N ILE A 221 -19.95 -22.24 6.28
CA ILE A 221 -18.55 -22.07 6.64
C ILE A 221 -17.85 -23.41 6.46
N THR A 222 -16.74 -23.46 5.75
CA THR A 222 -16.08 -24.74 5.38
C THR A 222 -15.05 -25.19 6.41
N ASN A 223 -14.41 -24.27 7.12
CA ASN A 223 -13.39 -24.55 8.12
C ASN A 223 -13.23 -23.38 9.10
N GLU A 224 -12.48 -23.58 10.16
CA GLU A 224 -12.24 -22.58 11.20
C GLU A 224 -11.51 -21.33 10.68
N LEU A 225 -10.59 -21.48 9.72
CA LEU A 225 -9.96 -20.32 9.06
C LEU A 225 -11.00 -19.43 8.37
N GLU A 226 -11.95 -20.03 7.66
CA GLU A 226 -13.05 -19.26 7.05
C GLU A 226 -13.91 -18.55 8.09
N ALA A 227 -14.10 -19.15 9.28
CA ALA A 227 -14.80 -18.51 10.39
C ALA A 227 -14.02 -17.28 10.89
N TRP A 228 -12.71 -17.38 11.12
CA TRP A 228 -11.85 -16.27 11.51
C TRP A 228 -11.80 -15.16 10.46
N LEU A 229 -11.62 -15.50 9.18
CA LEU A 229 -11.58 -14.50 8.11
C LEU A 229 -12.95 -13.82 7.93
N THR A 230 -14.06 -14.54 8.14
CA THR A 230 -15.41 -13.97 8.16
C THR A 230 -15.56 -12.98 9.31
N PHE A 231 -15.12 -13.34 10.52
CA PHE A 231 -15.14 -12.42 11.67
C PHE A 231 -14.36 -11.15 11.38
N LEU A 232 -13.15 -11.24 10.83
CA LEU A 232 -12.29 -10.08 10.59
C LEU A 232 -12.76 -9.18 9.43
N SER A 233 -13.51 -9.71 8.46
CA SER A 233 -13.75 -8.99 7.22
C SER A 233 -15.21 -8.85 6.79
N SER A 234 -16.12 -9.72 7.22
CA SER A 234 -17.51 -9.73 6.74
C SER A 234 -18.46 -8.99 7.67
N THR A 235 -19.39 -8.24 7.07
CA THR A 235 -20.52 -7.59 7.77
C THR A 235 -21.84 -8.29 7.49
N ASN A 236 -21.82 -9.39 6.71
CA ASN A 236 -23.02 -10.11 6.31
C ASN A 236 -23.61 -10.88 7.50
N PRO A 237 -24.84 -10.54 7.98
CA PRO A 237 -25.45 -11.17 9.14
C PRO A 237 -25.66 -12.68 8.96
N GLN A 238 -25.94 -13.13 7.74
CA GLN A 238 -26.13 -14.56 7.45
C GLN A 238 -24.82 -15.34 7.61
N ARG A 239 -23.70 -14.74 7.19
CA ARG A 239 -22.37 -15.33 7.37
C ARG A 239 -21.99 -15.38 8.85
N ILE A 240 -22.21 -14.31 9.60
CA ILE A 240 -21.98 -14.24 11.04
C ILE A 240 -22.79 -15.33 11.77
N GLN A 241 -24.07 -15.47 11.42
CA GLN A 241 -24.92 -16.51 11.99
C GLN A 241 -24.41 -17.91 11.65
N ALA A 242 -23.95 -18.15 10.43
CA ALA A 242 -23.39 -19.42 10.02
C ALA A 242 -22.10 -19.75 10.82
N VAL A 243 -21.22 -18.75 11.03
CA VAL A 243 -20.02 -18.92 11.89
C VAL A 243 -20.44 -19.38 13.28
N ILE A 244 -21.34 -18.64 13.96
CA ILE A 244 -21.74 -18.93 15.33
C ILE A 244 -22.45 -20.28 15.45
N GLN A 245 -23.22 -20.69 14.44
CA GLN A 245 -23.89 -22.00 14.45
C GLN A 245 -22.93 -23.16 14.31
N GLN A 246 -21.88 -23.00 13.52
CA GLN A 246 -20.90 -24.07 13.24
C GLN A 246 -19.74 -24.06 14.23
N TYR A 247 -19.34 -22.91 14.72
CA TYR A 247 -18.26 -22.65 15.67
C TYR A 247 -18.78 -21.82 16.85
N PRO A 248 -19.45 -22.46 17.85
CA PRO A 248 -20.11 -21.75 18.96
C PRO A 248 -19.14 -20.90 19.80
N GLU A 249 -17.86 -21.21 19.83
CA GLU A 249 -16.81 -20.45 20.51
C GLU A 249 -16.68 -19.03 19.99
N PHE A 250 -16.99 -18.78 18.70
CA PHE A 250 -17.02 -17.45 18.12
C PHE A 250 -18.10 -16.53 18.73
N MET A 251 -19.10 -17.11 19.42
CA MET A 251 -20.09 -16.30 20.12
C MET A 251 -19.43 -15.32 21.08
N ASN A 252 -18.50 -15.79 21.91
CA ASN A 252 -17.82 -14.95 22.89
C ASN A 252 -16.98 -13.86 22.21
N ILE A 253 -16.40 -14.15 21.03
CA ILE A 253 -15.62 -13.21 20.26
C ILE A 253 -16.53 -12.11 19.70
N TYR A 254 -17.67 -12.48 19.11
CA TYR A 254 -18.67 -11.52 18.64
C TYR A 254 -19.25 -10.69 19.78
N GLN A 255 -19.56 -11.31 20.93
CA GLN A 255 -20.04 -10.58 22.12
C GLN A 255 -18.99 -9.56 22.61
N SER A 256 -17.72 -9.92 22.66
CA SER A 256 -16.65 -8.97 23.00
C SER A 256 -16.61 -7.80 22.04
N ALA A 257 -16.71 -8.06 20.72
CA ALA A 257 -16.75 -7.01 19.70
C ALA A 257 -17.98 -6.09 19.85
N PHE A 258 -19.15 -6.65 20.18
CA PHE A 258 -20.35 -5.86 20.45
C PHE A 258 -20.24 -5.03 21.74
N THR A 259 -19.65 -5.58 22.78
CA THR A 259 -19.38 -4.86 24.03
C THR A 259 -18.41 -3.71 23.79
N LEU A 260 -17.32 -3.96 23.10
CA LEU A 260 -16.35 -2.95 22.70
C LEU A 260 -17.02 -1.80 21.94
N ARG A 261 -17.86 -2.11 20.94
CA ARG A 261 -18.58 -1.10 20.15
C ARG A 261 -19.37 -0.12 21.00
N ARG A 262 -19.86 -0.53 22.17
CA ARG A 262 -20.63 0.32 23.10
C ARG A 262 -19.74 1.14 24.04
N ASP A 263 -18.48 0.80 24.16
CA ASP A 263 -17.49 1.60 24.90
C ASP A 263 -16.91 2.68 23.98
N ILE A 264 -17.64 3.81 23.91
CA ILE A 264 -17.30 4.90 23.01
C ILE A 264 -15.92 5.48 23.33
N LYS A 265 -15.51 5.49 24.60
CA LYS A 265 -14.21 5.99 25.00
C LYS A 265 -13.07 5.12 24.44
N GLU A 266 -13.22 3.81 24.57
CA GLU A 266 -12.22 2.87 24.08
C GLU A 266 -12.18 2.83 22.55
N VAL A 267 -13.35 2.73 21.89
CA VAL A 267 -13.44 2.75 20.43
C VAL A 267 -12.89 4.04 19.85
N PHE A 268 -13.16 5.20 20.47
CA PHE A 268 -12.66 6.48 20.00
C PHE A 268 -11.14 6.59 20.17
N SER A 269 -10.58 6.11 21.28
CA SER A 269 -9.13 6.06 21.49
C SER A 269 -8.45 5.21 20.43
N MET A 270 -8.93 3.98 20.20
CA MET A 270 -8.38 3.10 19.15
C MET A 270 -8.54 3.70 17.75
N PHE A 271 -9.66 4.36 17.47
CA PHE A 271 -9.89 5.00 16.18
C PHE A 271 -8.94 6.18 15.96
N SER A 272 -8.75 7.03 16.97
CA SER A 272 -7.79 8.15 16.91
C SER A 272 -6.35 7.66 16.72
N ASP A 273 -5.94 6.60 17.40
CA ASP A 273 -4.63 6.00 17.23
C ASP A 273 -4.46 5.40 15.83
N ALA A 274 -5.50 4.75 15.30
CA ALA A 274 -5.49 4.25 13.94
C ALA A 274 -5.32 5.37 12.90
N LEU A 275 -6.01 6.50 13.08
CA LEU A 275 -5.87 7.67 12.20
C LEU A 275 -4.45 8.25 12.27
N ARG A 276 -3.86 8.38 13.46
CA ARG A 276 -2.46 8.84 13.61
C ARG A 276 -1.46 7.92 12.90
N ILE A 277 -1.69 6.60 12.92
CA ILE A 277 -0.86 5.63 12.19
C ILE A 277 -1.03 5.81 10.69
N LEU A 278 -2.26 6.00 10.21
CA LEU A 278 -2.55 6.23 8.80
C LEU A 278 -1.89 7.51 8.28
N ASP A 279 -2.02 8.62 8.99
CA ASP A 279 -1.42 9.91 8.63
C ASP A 279 0.11 9.78 8.54
N ARG A 280 0.74 9.16 9.55
CA ARG A 280 2.19 8.92 9.55
C ARG A 280 2.64 8.05 8.39
N ASN A 281 1.86 7.03 8.03
CA ASN A 281 2.16 6.16 6.91
C ASN A 281 1.98 6.89 5.56
N GLU A 282 1.00 7.80 5.45
CA GLU A 282 0.81 8.62 4.25
C GLU A 282 1.94 9.63 4.07
N GLU A 283 2.38 10.28 5.13
CA GLU A 283 3.56 11.15 5.11
C GLU A 283 4.82 10.39 4.68
N ALA A 284 5.10 9.25 5.31
CA ALA A 284 6.26 8.41 4.96
C ALA A 284 6.23 7.96 3.50
N ARG A 285 5.04 7.64 2.97
CA ARG A 285 4.84 7.29 1.56
C ARG A 285 5.13 8.49 0.66
N TYR A 286 4.61 9.66 1.01
CA TYR A 286 4.82 10.89 0.24
C TYR A 286 6.30 11.24 0.12
N TYR A 287 7.04 11.17 1.23
CA TYR A 287 8.50 11.39 1.21
C TYR A 287 9.23 10.35 0.37
N SER A 288 8.89 9.07 0.49
CA SER A 288 9.50 8.00 -0.30
C SER A 288 9.21 8.16 -1.81
N GLU A 289 7.98 8.57 -2.18
CA GLU A 289 7.63 8.88 -3.57
C GLU A 289 8.41 10.09 -4.10
N LEU A 290 8.61 11.13 -3.27
CA LEU A 290 9.44 12.28 -3.62
C LEU A 290 10.89 11.87 -3.85
N GLU A 291 11.49 11.11 -2.94
CA GLU A 291 12.87 10.62 -3.06
C GLU A 291 13.10 9.84 -4.35
N THR A 292 12.13 9.05 -4.81
CA THR A 292 12.23 8.30 -6.07
C THR A 292 11.97 9.17 -7.30
N ARG A 293 11.13 10.20 -7.21
CA ARG A 293 10.78 11.07 -8.34
C ARG A 293 11.78 12.18 -8.59
N ILE A 294 12.43 12.70 -7.55
CA ILE A 294 13.40 13.80 -7.67
C ILE A 294 14.52 13.47 -8.65
N PRO A 295 15.24 12.33 -8.54
CA PRO A 295 16.32 11.99 -9.49
C PRO A 295 15.84 11.85 -10.94
N VAL A 296 14.62 11.34 -11.14
CA VAL A 296 14.02 11.20 -12.48
C VAL A 296 13.71 12.58 -13.07
N LEU A 297 13.16 13.48 -12.25
CA LEU A 297 12.86 14.86 -12.68
C LEU A 297 14.13 15.64 -12.96
N GLU A 298 15.17 15.50 -12.16
CA GLU A 298 16.48 16.13 -12.37
C GLU A 298 17.13 15.66 -13.68
N ALA A 299 17.07 14.34 -13.98
CA ALA A 299 17.54 13.80 -15.24
C ALA A 299 16.76 14.37 -16.43
N LEU A 300 15.44 14.48 -16.33
CA LEU A 300 14.58 15.04 -17.36
C LEU A 300 14.83 16.54 -17.59
N VAL A 301 15.07 17.29 -16.52
CA VAL A 301 15.45 18.72 -16.60
C VAL A 301 16.77 18.88 -17.34
N LYS A 302 17.77 18.07 -16.98
CA LYS A 302 19.08 18.09 -17.63
C LYS A 302 19.02 17.74 -19.13
N GLU A 303 18.20 16.78 -19.50
CA GLU A 303 17.94 16.41 -20.90
C GLU A 303 17.28 17.59 -21.66
N LYS A 304 16.27 18.21 -21.06
CA LYS A 304 15.61 19.40 -21.67
C LYS A 304 16.55 20.59 -21.81
N GLU A 305 17.38 20.85 -20.82
CA GLU A 305 18.40 21.91 -20.91
C GLU A 305 19.40 21.68 -22.05
N ALA A 306 19.83 20.44 -22.25
CA ALA A 306 20.69 20.06 -23.38
C ALA A 306 19.98 20.31 -24.72
N LEU A 307 18.72 19.90 -24.84
CA LEU A 307 17.90 20.11 -26.04
C LEU A 307 17.66 21.61 -26.35
N VAL A 308 17.49 22.43 -25.31
CA VAL A 308 17.34 23.89 -25.46
C VAL A 308 18.63 24.48 -26.01
N LYS A 309 19.81 24.12 -25.46
CA LYS A 309 21.11 24.58 -25.98
C LYS A 309 21.35 24.17 -27.43
N GLU A 310 20.99 22.96 -27.82
CA GLU A 310 21.08 22.50 -29.21
C GLU A 310 20.19 23.32 -30.13
N LYS A 311 18.93 23.59 -29.74
CA LYS A 311 18.02 24.45 -30.51
C LYS A 311 18.52 25.90 -30.62
N GLU A 312 19.07 26.46 -29.56
CA GLU A 312 19.65 27.83 -29.60
C GLU A 312 20.84 27.89 -30.58
N ALA A 313 21.68 26.84 -30.64
CA ALA A 313 22.78 26.78 -31.61
C ALA A 313 22.25 26.74 -33.05
N LEU A 314 21.24 25.90 -33.32
CA LEU A 314 20.59 25.77 -34.62
C LEU A 314 19.94 27.13 -35.06
N VAL A 315 19.28 27.82 -34.13
CA VAL A 315 18.68 29.15 -34.41
C VAL A 315 19.76 30.17 -34.75
N LYS A 316 20.90 30.18 -34.06
CA LYS A 316 22.04 31.07 -34.40
C LYS A 316 22.60 30.74 -35.78
N GLU A 317 22.76 29.48 -36.13
CA GLU A 317 23.24 29.05 -37.46
C GLU A 317 22.26 29.47 -38.56
N GLN A 318 20.95 29.27 -38.36
CA GLN A 318 19.90 29.67 -39.28
C GLN A 318 19.86 31.18 -39.47
N THR A 319 20.02 31.95 -38.39
CA THR A 319 20.05 33.42 -38.43
C THR A 319 21.26 33.91 -39.23
N THR A 320 22.40 33.25 -39.09
CA THR A 320 23.64 33.58 -39.83
C THR A 320 23.49 33.27 -41.32
N LEU A 321 22.86 32.17 -41.66
CA LEU A 321 22.57 31.77 -43.04
C LEU A 321 21.58 32.75 -43.70
N ASN A 322 20.51 33.13 -42.99
CA ASN A 322 19.54 34.11 -43.49
C ASN A 322 20.21 35.46 -43.80
N LYS A 323 21.09 35.96 -42.94
CA LYS A 323 21.86 37.18 -43.20
C LYS A 323 22.71 37.11 -44.43
N LYS A 324 23.40 35.94 -44.68
CA LYS A 324 24.17 35.72 -45.89
C LYS A 324 23.29 35.74 -47.14
N GLN A 325 22.10 35.10 -47.08
CA GLN A 325 21.15 35.10 -48.17
C GLN A 325 20.60 36.50 -48.48
N GLU A 326 20.31 37.32 -47.44
CA GLU A 326 19.88 38.71 -47.62
C GLU A 326 20.94 39.56 -48.33
N VAL A 327 22.24 39.38 -47.99
CA VAL A 327 23.34 40.09 -48.69
C VAL A 327 23.41 39.66 -50.14
N GLN A 328 23.38 38.38 -50.44
CA GLN A 328 23.40 37.85 -51.80
C GLN A 328 22.21 38.32 -52.63
N LEU A 329 21.02 38.39 -52.02
CA LEU A 329 19.81 38.87 -52.67
C LEU A 329 19.90 40.37 -53.01
N LYS A 330 20.56 41.17 -52.15
CA LYS A 330 20.84 42.56 -52.39
C LYS A 330 21.81 42.77 -53.55
N GLU A 331 22.92 42.05 -53.57
CA GLU A 331 23.89 42.09 -54.68
C GLU A 331 23.26 41.69 -56.02
N GLN A 332 22.40 40.65 -56.02
CA GLN A 332 21.67 40.25 -57.23
C GLN A 332 20.70 41.32 -57.73
N LYS A 333 20.03 42.01 -56.81
CA LYS A 333 19.12 43.10 -57.15
C LYS A 333 19.90 44.31 -57.78
N GLU A 334 21.01 44.65 -57.21
CA GLU A 334 21.87 45.72 -57.74
C GLU A 334 22.39 45.37 -59.16
N GLN A 335 22.86 44.12 -59.38
CA GLN A 335 23.28 43.67 -60.73
C GLN A 335 22.12 43.65 -61.74
N LEU A 336 20.89 43.29 -61.27
CA LEU A 336 19.70 43.28 -62.13
C LEU A 336 19.32 44.70 -62.56
N GLU A 337 19.49 45.68 -61.67
CA GLU A 337 19.21 47.08 -61.93
C GLU A 337 20.24 47.68 -62.91
N GLU A 338 21.53 47.40 -62.76
CA GLU A 338 22.58 47.77 -63.72
C GLU A 338 22.34 47.14 -65.13
N GLN A 339 21.87 45.87 -65.18
CA GLN A 339 21.52 45.26 -66.45
C GLN A 339 20.30 45.88 -67.11
N LYS A 340 19.31 46.36 -66.37
CA LYS A 340 18.17 47.06 -66.90
C LYS A 340 18.56 48.39 -67.50
N ASP A 341 19.40 49.17 -66.78
CA ASP A 341 19.87 50.47 -67.25
C ASP A 341 20.68 50.33 -68.55
N LEU A 342 21.52 49.31 -68.63
CA LEU A 342 22.28 48.98 -69.86
C LEU A 342 21.38 48.54 -71.02
N LEU A 343 20.28 47.84 -70.73
CA LEU A 343 19.32 47.44 -71.73
C LEU A 343 18.50 48.65 -72.24
N GLU A 344 18.12 49.58 -71.36
CA GLU A 344 17.46 50.81 -71.77
C GLU A 344 18.38 51.71 -72.65
N GLU A 345 19.70 51.78 -72.32
CA GLU A 345 20.68 52.50 -73.11
C GLU A 345 20.79 51.91 -74.54
N LYS A 346 20.90 50.58 -74.63
CA LYS A 346 20.93 49.90 -75.93
C LYS A 346 19.66 50.05 -76.71
N ASP A 347 18.50 50.04 -76.10
CA ASP A 347 17.20 50.21 -76.77
C ASP A 347 17.10 51.66 -77.34
N LYS A 348 17.63 52.64 -76.63
CA LYS A 348 17.74 53.99 -77.13
C LYS A 348 18.69 54.11 -78.32
N GLU A 349 19.84 53.43 -78.27
CA GLU A 349 20.80 53.37 -79.35
C GLU A 349 20.20 52.66 -80.59
N ILE A 350 19.48 51.59 -80.43
CA ILE A 350 18.77 50.88 -81.51
C ILE A 350 17.67 51.75 -82.11
N ALA A 351 16.94 52.49 -81.28
CA ALA A 351 15.91 53.45 -81.78
C ALA A 351 16.55 54.59 -82.62
N GLN A 352 17.70 55.10 -82.17
CA GLN A 352 18.43 56.11 -82.96
C GLN A 352 18.96 55.54 -84.30
N LEU A 353 19.52 54.35 -84.33
CA LEU A 353 20.00 53.68 -85.54
C LEU A 353 18.88 53.39 -86.52
N LYS A 354 17.68 52.96 -86.01
CA LYS A 354 16.49 52.76 -86.85
C LYS A 354 16.00 54.06 -87.48
N ALA A 355 15.98 55.14 -86.70
CA ALA A 355 15.58 56.44 -87.24
C ALA A 355 16.59 57.04 -88.23
N MET A 356 17.90 56.65 -88.21
CA MET A 356 18.88 56.99 -89.23
C MET A 356 18.73 56.15 -90.52
N LEU A 357 18.32 54.87 -90.42
CA LEU A 357 18.05 54.02 -91.55
C LEU A 357 16.79 54.42 -92.36
N GLU A 358 15.80 54.91 -91.67
CA GLU A 358 14.54 55.36 -92.32
C GLU A 358 14.70 56.78 -93.06
N LYS A 359 15.86 57.42 -92.88
CA LYS A 359 16.18 58.71 -93.55
C LYS A 359 17.14 58.56 -94.79
N GLN A 360 17.53 57.32 -95.12
CA GLN A 360 18.23 56.95 -96.34
C GLN A 360 17.24 56.36 -97.35
#